data_1829ad5013a8a4c1425dbc7dd7289df1
#
_entry.id   1829ad5013a8a4c1425dbc7dd7289df1
#
_cell.length_a   1.000
_cell.length_b   1.000
_cell.length_c   1.000
_cell.angle_alpha   90.00
_cell.angle_beta   90.00
_cell.angle_gamma   90.00
#
_symmetry.space_group_name_H-M   'P 1'
#
loop_
_entity.id
_entity.type
_entity.pdbx_description
1 polymer ?
#
loop_
_entity_poly.entity_id
_entity_poly.type
_entity_poly.pdbx_seq_one_letter_code
_entity_poly.pdbx_strand_id
1 'polypeptide(L)'
;AQRWQQLLSETETLAELEQRAYLRIAATYTTNQYILPPVYKRFLALRLPVSLWIHTLRDVDITQALLSHELDFAFIDSNTVFDDRLTVRPAFREPFLLLSPPDSHYPEEVDPASLDIAEELLVTWDPEFIRWHDRWFGTGARPLLYADTLQAADFLPPTEGRWVAAPAIAAASRIGKSARVCRFTSPPPDRVNYLVTRAGEPLTPPALRFLQELKGHLLAQDNVQVYL
;
A
#
# COMPACT_ATOMS: atom_id res chain seq x y z
N ALA A 1 -18.47 -2.44 50.03
CA ALA A 1 -19.18 -2.92 48.85
C ALA A 1 -18.62 -2.28 47.57
N GLN A 2 -18.47 -0.96 47.47
CA GLN A 2 -17.97 -0.26 46.26
C GLN A 2 -16.54 -0.70 45.85
N ARG A 3 -15.63 -0.86 46.80
CA ARG A 3 -14.24 -1.28 46.53
C ARG A 3 -14.12 -2.71 45.97
N TRP A 4 -15.01 -3.61 46.37
CA TRP A 4 -15.10 -4.96 45.80
C TRP A 4 -15.65 -4.97 44.39
N GLN A 5 -16.64 -4.16 44.11
CA GLN A 5 -17.21 -4.01 42.74
C GLN A 5 -16.17 -3.42 41.80
N GLN A 6 -15.38 -2.46 42.27
CA GLN A 6 -14.32 -1.86 41.47
C GLN A 6 -13.19 -2.87 41.17
N LEU A 7 -12.76 -3.68 42.18
CA LEU A 7 -11.77 -4.73 41.99
C LEU A 7 -12.27 -5.83 41.03
N LEU A 8 -13.54 -6.22 41.12
CA LEU A 8 -14.14 -7.19 40.19
C LEU A 8 -14.18 -6.65 38.77
N SER A 9 -14.58 -5.40 38.59
CA SER A 9 -14.59 -4.72 37.29
C SER A 9 -13.17 -4.59 36.71
N GLU A 10 -12.17 -4.25 37.52
CA GLU A 10 -10.77 -4.19 37.10
C GLU A 10 -10.22 -5.58 36.72
N THR A 11 -10.61 -6.62 37.47
CA THR A 11 -10.21 -8.01 37.19
C THR A 11 -10.88 -8.54 35.91
N GLU A 12 -12.16 -8.23 35.69
CA GLU A 12 -12.87 -8.59 34.48
C GLU A 12 -12.27 -7.87 33.26
N THR A 13 -11.94 -6.58 33.41
CA THR A 13 -11.29 -5.78 32.35
C THR A 13 -9.89 -6.34 32.04
N LEU A 14 -9.12 -6.75 33.05
CA LEU A 14 -7.81 -7.39 32.85
C LEU A 14 -7.95 -8.77 32.18
N ALA A 15 -8.92 -9.58 32.57
CA ALA A 15 -9.19 -10.88 31.96
C ALA A 15 -9.65 -10.75 30.49
N GLU A 16 -10.46 -9.71 30.17
CA GLU A 16 -10.83 -9.38 28.80
C GLU A 16 -9.64 -8.90 27.96
N LEU A 17 -8.71 -8.14 28.55
CA LEU A 17 -7.47 -7.70 27.90
C LEU A 17 -6.51 -8.87 27.64
N GLU A 18 -6.40 -9.81 28.58
CA GLU A 18 -5.60 -11.02 28.42
C GLU A 18 -6.17 -12.00 27.37
N GLN A 19 -7.48 -11.96 27.09
CA GLN A 19 -8.14 -12.80 26.09
C GLN A 19 -8.11 -12.21 24.68
N ARG A 20 -7.66 -10.95 24.48
CA ARG A 20 -7.59 -10.37 23.14
C ARG A 20 -6.45 -10.99 22.34
N ALA A 21 -6.79 -11.62 21.24
CA ALA A 21 -5.81 -12.04 20.26
C ALA A 21 -5.13 -10.80 19.63
N TYR A 22 -3.91 -10.97 19.17
CA TYR A 22 -3.22 -9.95 18.38
C TYR A 22 -3.26 -10.31 16.92
N LEU A 23 -3.41 -9.31 16.06
CA LEU A 23 -3.20 -9.42 14.63
C LEU A 23 -2.13 -8.41 14.24
N ARG A 24 -0.94 -8.90 13.90
CA ARG A 24 0.25 -8.11 13.62
C ARG A 24 0.53 -8.13 12.12
N ILE A 25 0.37 -6.99 11.47
CA ILE A 25 0.46 -6.83 10.03
C ILE A 25 1.55 -5.81 9.71
N ALA A 26 2.37 -6.11 8.71
CA ALA A 26 3.24 -5.12 8.10
C ALA A 26 2.89 -4.91 6.62
N ALA A 27 3.21 -3.74 6.13
CA ALA A 27 3.21 -3.45 4.71
C ALA A 27 4.28 -2.41 4.37
N THR A 28 4.69 -2.35 3.11
CA THR A 28 5.48 -1.25 2.59
C THR A 28 4.69 0.07 2.66
N TYR A 29 5.40 1.19 2.58
CA TYR A 29 4.81 2.51 2.84
C TYR A 29 3.54 2.76 2.03
N THR A 30 3.60 2.61 0.71
CA THR A 30 2.48 2.93 -0.19
C THR A 30 1.24 2.08 0.10
N THR A 31 1.44 0.78 0.31
CA THR A 31 0.36 -0.15 0.62
C THR A 31 -0.29 0.21 1.95
N ASN A 32 0.53 0.52 2.97
CA ASN A 32 0.03 0.87 4.30
C ASN A 32 -0.62 2.26 4.34
N GLN A 33 -0.17 3.20 3.51
CA GLN A 33 -0.68 4.57 3.50
C GLN A 33 -1.95 4.74 2.67
N TYR A 34 -2.08 4.05 1.55
CA TYR A 34 -3.15 4.31 0.59
C TYR A 34 -4.15 3.16 0.44
N ILE A 35 -3.70 1.92 0.61
CA ILE A 35 -4.52 0.74 0.31
C ILE A 35 -5.20 0.19 1.56
N LEU A 36 -4.46 0.00 2.64
CA LEU A 36 -4.96 -0.68 3.84
C LEU A 36 -5.84 0.18 4.79
N PRO A 37 -5.76 1.51 4.86
CA PRO A 37 -6.54 2.27 5.84
C PRO A 37 -8.07 2.05 5.77
N PRO A 38 -8.72 1.97 4.60
CA PRO A 38 -10.13 1.61 4.53
C PRO A 38 -10.42 0.20 5.06
N VAL A 39 -9.47 -0.73 4.89
CA VAL A 39 -9.58 -2.11 5.38
C VAL A 39 -9.45 -2.16 6.89
N TYR A 40 -8.49 -1.42 7.47
CA TYR A 40 -8.36 -1.26 8.92
C TYR A 40 -9.66 -0.77 9.54
N LYS A 41 -10.25 0.28 8.96
CA LYS A 41 -11.52 0.85 9.42
C LYS A 41 -12.64 -0.19 9.39
N ARG A 42 -12.78 -0.96 8.30
CA ARG A 42 -13.78 -2.03 8.18
C ARG A 42 -13.55 -3.14 9.20
N PHE A 43 -12.31 -3.61 9.32
CA PHE A 43 -11.95 -4.67 10.26
C PHE A 43 -12.24 -4.27 11.72
N LEU A 44 -11.86 -3.07 12.13
CA LEU A 44 -12.14 -2.55 13.47
C LEU A 44 -13.64 -2.38 13.75
N ALA A 45 -14.44 -2.06 12.72
CA ALA A 45 -15.90 -1.97 12.84
C ALA A 45 -16.57 -3.32 13.14
N LEU A 46 -15.91 -4.45 12.90
CA LEU A 46 -16.39 -5.78 13.26
C LEU A 46 -16.40 -6.03 14.78
N ARG A 47 -15.72 -5.20 15.56
CA ARG A 47 -15.61 -5.29 17.02
C ARG A 47 -15.18 -6.68 17.53
N LEU A 48 -14.32 -7.34 16.78
CA LEU A 48 -13.73 -8.62 17.19
C LEU A 48 -12.83 -8.42 18.43
N PRO A 49 -12.69 -9.43 19.30
CA PRO A 49 -11.76 -9.36 20.45
C PRO A 49 -10.30 -9.53 19.98
N VAL A 50 -9.85 -8.63 19.10
CA VAL A 50 -8.54 -8.64 18.47
C VAL A 50 -7.93 -7.25 18.55
N SER A 51 -6.68 -7.18 18.99
CA SER A 51 -5.87 -5.97 18.91
C SER A 51 -5.08 -5.97 17.59
N LEU A 52 -5.28 -4.95 16.78
CA LEU A 52 -4.61 -4.79 15.48
C LEU A 52 -3.30 -4.00 15.66
N TRP A 53 -2.18 -4.60 15.27
CA TRP A 53 -0.87 -3.96 15.25
C TRP A 53 -0.43 -3.78 13.81
N ILE A 54 -0.11 -2.55 13.45
CA ILE A 54 0.18 -2.14 12.07
C ILE A 54 1.60 -1.58 12.02
N HIS A 55 2.43 -2.16 11.17
CA HIS A 55 3.81 -1.73 10.97
C HIS A 55 4.03 -1.30 9.52
N THR A 56 4.80 -0.23 9.32
CA THR A 56 5.35 0.14 8.02
C THR A 56 6.81 -0.25 8.02
N LEU A 57 7.18 -1.21 7.20
CA LEU A 57 8.52 -1.79 7.15
C LEU A 57 9.00 -1.89 5.70
N ARG A 58 10.32 -1.98 5.51
CA ARG A 58 10.91 -2.33 4.22
C ARG A 58 10.90 -3.85 4.04
N ASP A 59 10.97 -4.32 2.80
CA ASP A 59 10.92 -5.74 2.46
C ASP A 59 11.92 -6.60 3.26
N VAL A 60 13.14 -6.10 3.44
CA VAL A 60 14.19 -6.82 4.20
C VAL A 60 13.84 -6.97 5.69
N ASP A 61 13.23 -5.95 6.28
CA ASP A 61 12.84 -5.93 7.69
C ASP A 61 11.59 -6.82 7.91
N ILE A 62 10.69 -6.88 6.93
CA ILE A 62 9.50 -7.74 6.91
C ILE A 62 9.90 -9.22 6.97
N THR A 63 10.89 -9.62 6.17
CA THR A 63 11.38 -11.01 6.17
C THR A 63 11.81 -11.44 7.58
N GLN A 64 12.64 -10.65 8.24
CA GLN A 64 13.12 -10.95 9.58
C GLN A 64 11.97 -11.00 10.61
N ALA A 65 11.05 -10.02 10.57
CA ALA A 65 9.94 -9.95 11.51
C ALA A 65 8.92 -11.10 11.34
N LEU A 66 8.73 -11.61 10.13
CA LEU A 66 7.92 -12.82 9.91
C LEU A 66 8.60 -14.07 10.50
N LEU A 67 9.90 -14.24 10.27
CA LEU A 67 10.65 -15.39 10.73
C LEU A 67 10.80 -15.41 12.27
N SER A 68 10.83 -14.25 12.91
CA SER A 68 10.85 -14.13 14.40
C SER A 68 9.46 -14.15 15.03
N HIS A 69 8.39 -14.40 14.26
CA HIS A 69 6.99 -14.38 14.71
C HIS A 69 6.53 -13.03 15.30
N GLU A 70 7.19 -11.94 14.95
CA GLU A 70 6.75 -10.58 15.30
C GLU A 70 5.56 -10.12 14.43
N LEU A 71 5.38 -10.75 13.26
CA LEU A 71 4.27 -10.50 12.32
C LEU A 71 3.52 -11.79 12.04
N ASP A 72 2.23 -11.67 11.77
CA ASP A 72 1.38 -12.78 11.33
C ASP A 72 1.39 -12.93 9.81
N PHE A 73 1.38 -11.81 9.09
CA PHE A 73 1.60 -11.73 7.63
C PHE A 73 1.99 -10.31 7.23
N ALA A 74 2.41 -10.14 6.00
CA ALA A 74 2.78 -8.83 5.47
C ALA A 74 2.45 -8.67 3.97
N PHE A 75 2.46 -7.41 3.51
CA PHE A 75 2.38 -7.05 2.10
C PHE A 75 3.67 -6.36 1.66
N ILE A 76 4.20 -6.79 0.52
CA ILE A 76 5.38 -6.21 -0.13
C ILE A 76 5.08 -5.91 -1.60
N ASP A 77 5.85 -5.05 -2.20
CA ASP A 77 5.74 -4.63 -3.61
C ASP A 77 6.83 -5.19 -4.51
N SER A 78 7.64 -6.10 -3.99
CA SER A 78 8.61 -6.85 -4.78
C SER A 78 8.51 -8.35 -4.48
N ASN A 79 8.90 -9.19 -5.43
CA ASN A 79 8.98 -10.64 -5.24
C ASN A 79 10.40 -11.10 -4.87
N THR A 80 11.21 -10.21 -4.30
CA THR A 80 12.64 -10.44 -4.01
C THR A 80 12.91 -11.11 -2.68
N VAL A 81 11.87 -11.61 -1.99
CA VAL A 81 12.05 -12.44 -0.79
C VAL A 81 12.46 -13.86 -1.19
N PHE A 82 13.66 -14.26 -0.83
CA PHE A 82 14.26 -15.55 -1.19
C PHE A 82 14.51 -16.45 0.04
N ASP A 83 13.57 -16.51 0.97
CA ASP A 83 13.65 -17.43 2.10
C ASP A 83 12.59 -18.52 1.94
N ASP A 84 13.01 -19.78 1.89
CA ASP A 84 12.13 -20.94 1.66
C ASP A 84 11.16 -21.21 2.83
N ARG A 85 11.42 -20.60 3.99
CA ARG A 85 10.51 -20.60 5.14
C ARG A 85 9.34 -19.64 4.99
N LEU A 86 9.33 -18.81 3.93
CA LEU A 86 8.25 -17.88 3.61
C LEU A 86 7.56 -18.28 2.30
N THR A 87 6.26 -18.04 2.26
CA THR A 87 5.45 -18.14 1.05
C THR A 87 5.12 -16.73 0.58
N VAL A 88 5.52 -16.42 -0.66
CA VAL A 88 5.22 -15.16 -1.34
C VAL A 88 4.27 -15.45 -2.48
N ARG A 89 3.10 -14.80 -2.48
CA ARG A 89 2.09 -14.96 -3.54
C ARG A 89 1.49 -13.63 -3.94
N PRO A 90 1.16 -13.41 -5.21
CA PRO A 90 0.43 -12.22 -5.62
C PRO A 90 -0.86 -12.06 -4.79
N ALA A 91 -1.10 -10.87 -4.27
CA ALA A 91 -2.32 -10.52 -3.59
C ALA A 91 -3.25 -9.73 -4.52
N PHE A 92 -2.71 -8.73 -5.19
CA PHE A 92 -3.40 -7.95 -6.21
C PHE A 92 -2.40 -7.21 -7.10
N ARG A 93 -2.89 -6.71 -8.23
CA ARG A 93 -2.12 -5.84 -9.13
C ARG A 93 -2.96 -4.65 -9.56
N GLU A 94 -2.31 -3.52 -9.79
CA GLU A 94 -2.91 -2.27 -10.17
C GLU A 94 -2.06 -1.54 -11.23
N PRO A 95 -2.69 -0.83 -12.19
CA PRO A 95 -1.96 -0.06 -13.18
C PRO A 95 -1.38 1.22 -12.58
N PHE A 96 -0.42 1.81 -13.30
CA PHE A 96 0.03 3.18 -13.04
C PHE A 96 -0.81 4.18 -13.82
N LEU A 97 -1.07 5.32 -13.18
CA LEU A 97 -1.75 6.48 -13.74
C LEU A 97 -0.86 7.71 -13.60
N LEU A 98 -1.09 8.69 -14.45
CA LEU A 98 -0.46 10.00 -14.33
C LEU A 98 -1.34 10.89 -13.46
N LEU A 99 -0.74 11.48 -12.44
CA LEU A 99 -1.33 12.55 -11.63
C LEU A 99 -0.72 13.89 -12.03
N SER A 100 -1.55 14.90 -12.15
CA SER A 100 -1.15 16.28 -12.41
C SER A 100 -2.04 17.25 -11.65
N PRO A 101 -1.68 18.53 -11.52
CA PRO A 101 -2.57 19.55 -10.96
C PRO A 101 -3.93 19.59 -11.67
N PRO A 102 -5.01 19.99 -10.98
CA PRO A 102 -6.37 20.01 -11.56
C PRO A 102 -6.47 20.84 -12.84
N ASP A 103 -5.71 21.93 -12.92
CA ASP A 103 -5.72 22.89 -14.02
C ASP A 103 -4.73 22.53 -15.15
N SER A 104 -4.11 21.35 -15.08
CA SER A 104 -3.19 20.90 -16.13
C SER A 104 -3.92 20.64 -17.45
N HIS A 105 -3.21 20.85 -18.56
CA HIS A 105 -3.74 20.67 -19.91
C HIS A 105 -3.48 19.28 -20.51
N TYR A 106 -3.04 18.29 -19.69
CA TYR A 106 -2.84 16.94 -20.18
C TYR A 106 -4.14 16.33 -20.68
N PRO A 107 -4.14 15.62 -21.83
CA PRO A 107 -5.31 14.88 -22.32
C PRO A 107 -5.65 13.72 -21.37
N GLU A 108 -6.78 13.04 -21.60
CA GLU A 108 -7.14 11.84 -20.83
C GLU A 108 -6.14 10.70 -20.99
N GLU A 109 -5.53 10.61 -22.18
CA GLU A 109 -4.46 9.67 -22.51
C GLU A 109 -3.21 10.44 -22.91
N VAL A 110 -2.12 10.22 -22.19
CA VAL A 110 -0.86 10.96 -22.34
C VAL A 110 0.22 10.03 -22.88
N ASP A 111 0.86 10.45 -23.96
CA ASP A 111 2.05 9.78 -24.46
C ASP A 111 3.24 10.14 -23.56
N PRO A 112 3.96 9.16 -22.98
CA PRO A 112 5.15 9.43 -22.18
C PRO A 112 6.19 10.29 -22.93
N ALA A 113 6.32 10.15 -24.24
CA ALA A 113 7.23 10.96 -25.05
C ALA A 113 6.91 12.47 -25.06
N SER A 114 5.68 12.85 -24.70
CA SER A 114 5.24 14.25 -24.66
C SER A 114 5.47 14.92 -23.29
N LEU A 115 5.91 14.16 -22.29
CA LEU A 115 6.10 14.65 -20.93
C LEU A 115 7.42 15.38 -20.78
N ASP A 116 7.40 16.51 -20.08
CA ASP A 116 8.62 17.20 -19.70
C ASP A 116 9.17 16.59 -18.41
N ILE A 117 10.34 15.97 -18.51
CA ILE A 117 11.03 15.36 -17.37
C ILE A 117 11.43 16.38 -16.28
N ALA A 118 11.65 17.65 -16.67
CA ALA A 118 11.96 18.72 -15.73
C ALA A 118 10.77 19.11 -14.83
N GLU A 119 9.57 18.65 -15.14
CA GLU A 119 8.35 18.85 -14.37
C GLU A 119 7.96 17.58 -13.57
N GLU A 120 8.73 16.50 -13.67
CA GLU A 120 8.42 15.25 -12.98
C GLU A 120 8.73 15.30 -11.49
N LEU A 121 7.79 14.78 -10.69
CA LEU A 121 8.10 14.19 -9.39
C LEU A 121 8.31 12.69 -9.59
N LEU A 122 9.56 12.24 -9.59
CA LEU A 122 9.87 10.82 -9.69
C LEU A 122 9.78 10.15 -8.33
N VAL A 123 8.83 9.24 -8.19
CA VAL A 123 8.79 8.28 -7.08
C VAL A 123 9.37 6.96 -7.59
N THR A 124 10.38 6.44 -6.89
CA THR A 124 11.03 5.19 -7.27
C THR A 124 10.21 3.99 -6.78
N TRP A 125 9.27 3.52 -7.60
CA TRP A 125 8.33 2.47 -7.20
C TRP A 125 9.00 1.09 -7.10
N ASP A 126 9.24 0.47 -8.22
CA ASP A 126 9.82 -0.86 -8.33
C ASP A 126 10.80 -0.94 -9.54
N PRO A 127 11.60 -2.01 -9.67
CA PRO A 127 12.54 -2.11 -10.78
C PRO A 127 11.92 -2.15 -12.18
N GLU A 128 10.67 -2.63 -12.32
CA GLU A 128 9.98 -2.66 -13.61
C GLU A 128 9.57 -1.24 -14.04
N PHE A 129 9.05 -0.46 -13.07
CA PHE A 129 8.77 0.96 -13.28
C PHE A 129 10.02 1.74 -13.69
N ILE A 130 11.14 1.54 -12.98
CA ILE A 130 12.40 2.23 -13.32
C ILE A 130 12.87 1.85 -14.71
N ARG A 131 12.80 0.58 -15.13
CA ARG A 131 13.14 0.18 -16.50
C ARG A 131 12.22 0.83 -17.55
N TRP A 132 10.95 1.00 -17.27
CA TRP A 132 10.02 1.74 -18.14
C TRP A 132 10.42 3.21 -18.20
N HIS A 133 10.67 3.85 -17.08
CA HIS A 133 11.09 5.25 -16.98
C HIS A 133 12.38 5.49 -17.77
N ASP A 134 13.41 4.68 -17.56
CA ASP A 134 14.69 4.78 -18.26
C ASP A 134 14.56 4.60 -19.78
N ARG A 135 13.59 3.80 -20.23
CA ARG A 135 13.33 3.61 -21.66
C ARG A 135 12.78 4.87 -22.32
N TRP A 136 11.94 5.63 -21.64
CA TRP A 136 11.31 6.83 -22.16
C TRP A 136 12.20 8.06 -21.99
N PHE A 137 12.86 8.21 -20.86
CA PHE A 137 13.55 9.43 -20.49
C PHE A 137 15.07 9.28 -20.42
N GLY A 138 15.56 8.04 -20.52
CA GLY A 138 16.99 7.71 -20.39
C GLY A 138 17.49 7.62 -18.96
N THR A 139 18.55 6.83 -18.74
CA THR A 139 19.17 6.62 -17.41
C THR A 139 19.80 7.89 -16.82
N GLY A 140 19.98 8.93 -17.63
CA GLY A 140 20.52 10.23 -17.21
C GLY A 140 19.44 11.29 -17.00
N ALA A 141 18.17 10.92 -17.00
CA ALA A 141 17.05 11.83 -16.79
C ALA A 141 17.19 12.60 -15.47
N ARG A 142 16.79 13.87 -15.48
CA ARG A 142 16.86 14.73 -14.31
C ARG A 142 15.47 15.27 -13.99
N PRO A 143 14.64 14.49 -13.28
CA PRO A 143 13.35 14.97 -12.82
C PRO A 143 13.50 16.14 -11.87
N LEU A 144 12.43 16.92 -11.70
CA LEU A 144 12.41 18.04 -10.78
C LEU A 144 12.71 17.62 -9.35
N LEU A 145 12.11 16.49 -8.93
CA LEU A 145 12.25 15.97 -7.58
C LEU A 145 12.28 14.44 -7.59
N TYR A 146 13.21 13.88 -6.82
CA TYR A 146 13.22 12.45 -6.46
C TYR A 146 12.62 12.29 -5.07
N ALA A 147 11.73 11.32 -4.90
CA ALA A 147 11.13 11.02 -3.61
C ALA A 147 10.89 9.52 -3.42
N ASP A 148 10.88 9.08 -2.17
CA ASP A 148 10.54 7.72 -1.78
C ASP A 148 9.03 7.50 -1.64
N THR A 149 8.27 8.61 -1.60
CA THR A 149 6.83 8.56 -1.33
C THR A 149 6.05 9.56 -2.18
N LEU A 150 4.84 9.18 -2.57
CA LEU A 150 3.92 10.06 -3.29
C LEU A 150 3.51 11.29 -2.47
N GLN A 151 3.66 11.25 -1.14
CA GLN A 151 3.36 12.38 -0.26
C GLN A 151 4.23 13.61 -0.58
N ALA A 152 5.41 13.40 -1.19
CA ALA A 152 6.26 14.51 -1.63
C ALA A 152 5.55 15.46 -2.63
N ALA A 153 4.52 14.99 -3.33
CA ALA A 153 3.69 15.84 -4.19
C ALA A 153 2.97 16.97 -3.43
N ASP A 154 2.73 16.80 -2.12
CA ASP A 154 2.04 17.81 -1.31
C ASP A 154 2.92 19.02 -0.99
N PHE A 155 4.24 18.90 -1.16
CA PHE A 155 5.21 19.96 -0.90
C PHE A 155 5.54 20.79 -2.14
N LEU A 156 5.13 20.34 -3.32
CA LEU A 156 5.42 21.03 -4.56
C LEU A 156 4.32 22.04 -4.89
N PRO A 157 4.68 23.29 -5.28
CA PRO A 157 3.70 24.20 -5.82
C PRO A 157 3.10 23.60 -7.11
N PRO A 158 1.79 23.70 -7.32
CA PRO A 158 1.16 23.23 -8.55
C PRO A 158 1.61 24.13 -9.72
N THR A 159 2.10 23.50 -10.78
CA THR A 159 2.34 24.12 -12.09
C THR A 159 1.65 23.28 -13.16
N GLU A 160 1.20 23.90 -14.25
CA GLU A 160 0.43 23.19 -15.30
C GLU A 160 1.13 21.97 -15.88
N GLY A 161 2.46 22.00 -15.96
CA GLY A 161 3.29 20.92 -16.50
C GLY A 161 3.65 19.83 -15.47
N ARG A 162 3.37 20.03 -14.17
CA ARG A 162 3.76 19.09 -13.11
C ARG A 162 3.07 17.75 -13.25
N TRP A 163 3.84 16.67 -13.08
CA TRP A 163 3.28 15.33 -13.16
C TRP A 163 4.02 14.33 -12.26
N VAL A 164 3.32 13.25 -11.92
CA VAL A 164 3.86 12.09 -11.22
C VAL A 164 3.14 10.83 -11.68
N ALA A 165 3.89 9.76 -11.92
CA ALA A 165 3.30 8.44 -12.11
C ALA A 165 2.99 7.82 -10.75
N ALA A 166 1.76 7.32 -10.55
CA ALA A 166 1.32 6.72 -9.30
C ALA A 166 0.47 5.48 -9.52
N PRO A 167 0.54 4.47 -8.64
CA PRO A 167 -0.37 3.34 -8.65
C PRO A 167 -1.83 3.78 -8.52
N ALA A 168 -2.75 3.08 -9.18
CA ALA A 168 -4.14 3.53 -9.36
C ALA A 168 -4.88 3.80 -8.04
N ILE A 169 -4.70 2.97 -7.01
CA ILE A 169 -5.38 3.16 -5.71
C ILE A 169 -4.82 4.40 -5.00
N ALA A 170 -3.50 4.59 -5.04
CA ALA A 170 -2.87 5.79 -4.48
C ALA A 170 -3.32 7.04 -5.24
N ALA A 171 -3.42 6.97 -6.58
CA ALA A 171 -3.95 8.03 -7.42
C ALA A 171 -5.41 8.36 -7.07
N ALA A 172 -6.27 7.34 -6.93
CA ALA A 172 -7.67 7.51 -6.58
C ALA A 172 -7.88 8.25 -5.25
N SER A 173 -6.98 8.06 -4.28
CA SER A 173 -7.04 8.75 -3.00
C SER A 173 -6.87 10.28 -3.10
N ARG A 174 -6.37 10.77 -4.23
CA ARG A 174 -6.10 12.19 -4.51
C ARG A 174 -7.10 12.84 -5.45
N ILE A 175 -7.98 12.07 -6.09
CA ILE A 175 -9.02 12.59 -6.99
C ILE A 175 -9.96 13.51 -6.21
N GLY A 176 -10.27 14.67 -6.80
CA GLY A 176 -11.19 15.65 -6.25
C GLY A 176 -10.65 16.51 -5.11
N LYS A 177 -9.45 16.24 -4.62
CA LYS A 177 -8.81 17.06 -3.57
C LYS A 177 -7.75 18.02 -4.13
N SER A 178 -6.92 17.56 -5.05
CA SER A 178 -5.78 18.35 -5.57
C SER A 178 -5.17 17.79 -6.86
N ALA A 179 -5.79 16.82 -7.53
CA ALA A 179 -5.17 16.19 -8.68
C ALA A 179 -6.17 15.82 -9.77
N ARG A 180 -5.71 15.97 -11.02
CA ARG A 180 -6.27 15.37 -12.22
C ARG A 180 -5.57 14.04 -12.46
N VAL A 181 -6.31 13.06 -12.96
CA VAL A 181 -5.81 11.72 -13.30
C VAL A 181 -5.93 11.49 -14.79
N CYS A 182 -4.84 11.06 -15.43
CA CYS A 182 -4.79 10.68 -16.83
C CYS A 182 -4.22 9.26 -16.96
N ARG A 183 -4.45 8.62 -18.10
CA ARG A 183 -3.85 7.33 -18.44
C ARG A 183 -2.60 7.55 -19.28
N PHE A 184 -1.68 6.61 -19.25
CA PHE A 184 -0.59 6.57 -20.22
C PHE A 184 -1.02 5.79 -21.46
N THR A 185 -0.68 6.24 -22.66
CA THR A 185 -0.84 5.46 -23.91
C THR A 185 0.08 4.25 -23.93
N SER A 186 1.24 4.36 -23.26
CA SER A 186 2.24 3.30 -23.07
C SER A 186 2.62 3.25 -21.59
N PRO A 187 1.78 2.61 -20.72
CA PRO A 187 1.96 2.65 -19.30
C PRO A 187 3.17 1.81 -18.81
N PRO A 188 3.68 2.10 -17.62
CA PRO A 188 4.54 1.16 -16.91
C PRO A 188 3.85 -0.21 -16.74
N PRO A 189 4.60 -1.30 -16.57
CA PRO A 189 4.03 -2.56 -16.09
C PRO A 189 3.23 -2.35 -14.81
N ASP A 190 2.12 -3.08 -14.68
CA ASP A 190 1.28 -2.98 -13.48
C ASP A 190 2.07 -3.33 -12.23
N ARG A 191 1.88 -2.55 -11.17
CA ARG A 191 2.45 -2.83 -9.85
C ARG A 191 1.77 -4.03 -9.22
N VAL A 192 2.56 -5.00 -8.77
CA VAL A 192 2.06 -6.18 -8.07
C VAL A 192 2.35 -6.07 -6.58
N ASN A 193 1.32 -6.25 -5.77
CA ASN A 193 1.47 -6.39 -4.32
C ASN A 193 1.40 -7.88 -3.96
N TYR A 194 2.32 -8.32 -3.12
CA TYR A 194 2.45 -9.72 -2.71
C TYR A 194 2.07 -9.88 -1.24
N LEU A 195 1.34 -10.93 -0.94
CA LEU A 195 1.12 -11.41 0.43
C LEU A 195 2.27 -12.36 0.81
N VAL A 196 2.88 -12.07 1.94
CA VAL A 196 3.96 -12.89 2.52
C VAL A 196 3.49 -13.51 3.82
N THR A 197 3.65 -14.81 3.94
CA THR A 197 3.29 -15.62 5.12
C THR A 197 4.40 -16.62 5.42
N ARG A 198 4.41 -17.19 6.62
CA ARG A 198 5.31 -18.33 6.92
C ARG A 198 4.85 -19.58 6.17
N ALA A 199 5.81 -20.29 5.59
CA ALA A 199 5.53 -21.50 4.82
C ALA A 199 5.02 -22.62 5.76
N GLY A 200 3.98 -23.33 5.33
CA GLY A 200 3.40 -24.45 6.11
C GLY A 200 2.59 -24.03 7.34
N GLU A 201 2.55 -22.76 7.71
CA GLU A 201 1.74 -22.28 8.82
C GLU A 201 0.38 -21.76 8.34
N PRO A 202 -0.75 -22.25 8.88
CA PRO A 202 -2.06 -21.71 8.55
C PRO A 202 -2.25 -20.31 9.13
N LEU A 203 -2.92 -19.45 8.37
CA LEU A 203 -3.33 -18.15 8.88
C LEU A 203 -4.40 -18.29 9.97
N THR A 204 -4.31 -17.45 10.99
CA THR A 204 -5.30 -17.41 12.07
C THR A 204 -6.68 -16.92 11.57
N PRO A 205 -7.78 -17.27 12.26
CA PRO A 205 -9.11 -16.76 11.88
C PRO A 205 -9.19 -15.23 11.76
N PRO A 206 -8.59 -14.42 12.65
CA PRO A 206 -8.51 -12.97 12.47
C PRO A 206 -7.77 -12.55 11.20
N ALA A 207 -6.66 -13.22 10.86
CA ALA A 207 -5.91 -12.95 9.64
C ALA A 207 -6.74 -13.25 8.38
N LEU A 208 -7.41 -14.39 8.35
CA LEU A 208 -8.31 -14.76 7.25
C LEU A 208 -9.46 -13.75 7.11
N ARG A 209 -10.04 -13.31 8.23
CA ARG A 209 -11.08 -12.29 8.21
C ARG A 209 -10.58 -10.96 7.65
N PHE A 210 -9.38 -10.53 8.05
CA PHE A 210 -8.76 -9.32 7.52
C PHE A 210 -8.57 -9.41 5.99
N LEU A 211 -8.06 -10.54 5.50
CA LEU A 211 -7.89 -10.75 4.06
C LEU A 211 -9.22 -10.77 3.29
N GLN A 212 -10.31 -11.23 3.90
CA GLN A 212 -11.66 -11.12 3.31
C GLN A 212 -12.11 -9.66 3.17
N GLU A 213 -11.87 -8.83 4.20
CA GLU A 213 -12.19 -7.39 4.14
C GLU A 213 -11.33 -6.68 3.08
N LEU A 214 -10.04 -7.04 2.97
CA LEU A 214 -9.16 -6.53 1.92
C LEU A 214 -9.66 -6.94 0.53
N LYS A 215 -9.96 -8.21 0.33
CA LYS A 215 -10.52 -8.70 -0.95
C LYS A 215 -11.77 -7.94 -1.35
N GLY A 216 -12.73 -7.78 -0.43
CA GLY A 216 -13.95 -7.03 -0.67
C GLY A 216 -13.70 -5.55 -0.99
N HIS A 217 -12.68 -4.94 -0.36
CA HIS A 217 -12.27 -3.57 -0.68
C HIS A 217 -11.68 -3.46 -2.08
N LEU A 218 -10.76 -4.36 -2.43
CA LEU A 218 -10.06 -4.34 -3.72
C LEU A 218 -10.99 -4.64 -4.90
N LEU A 219 -11.95 -5.56 -4.74
CA LEU A 219 -12.93 -5.87 -5.79
C LEU A 219 -13.88 -4.70 -6.10
N ALA A 220 -13.97 -3.72 -5.21
CA ALA A 220 -14.73 -2.49 -5.42
C ALA A 220 -13.91 -1.36 -6.08
N GLN A 221 -12.62 -1.60 -6.38
CA GLN A 221 -11.76 -0.64 -7.07
C GLN A 221 -11.75 -0.92 -8.57
N ASP A 222 -11.81 0.15 -9.36
CA ASP A 222 -11.65 0.03 -10.80
C ASP A 222 -10.21 -0.35 -11.17
N ASN A 223 -10.07 -1.21 -12.18
CA ASN A 223 -8.78 -1.61 -12.75
C ASN A 223 -7.81 -2.35 -11.81
N VAL A 224 -8.31 -2.93 -10.72
CA VAL A 224 -7.51 -3.76 -9.79
C VAL A 224 -7.82 -5.23 -10.04
N GLN A 225 -6.78 -6.03 -10.29
CA GLN A 225 -6.91 -7.49 -10.39
C GLN A 225 -6.55 -8.13 -9.04
N VAL A 226 -7.47 -8.92 -8.47
CA VAL A 226 -7.35 -9.50 -7.13
C VAL A 226 -7.09 -11.01 -7.23
N TYR A 227 -6.11 -11.51 -6.43
CA TYR A 227 -5.70 -12.92 -6.37
C TYR A 227 -5.94 -13.57 -4.99
N LEU A 228 -6.40 -12.80 -4.00
CA LEU A 228 -6.69 -13.23 -2.62
C LEU A 228 -7.85 -14.23 -2.53
#